data_34b7bb586db4c6dd6f4265697603ac27
#
_entry.id   34b7bb586db4c6dd6f4265697603ac27
#
_cell.length_a   1.000
_cell.length_b   1.000
_cell.length_c   1.000
_cell.angle_alpha   90.00
_cell.angle_beta   90.00
_cell.angle_gamma   90.00
#
_symmetry.space_group_name_H-M   'P 1'
#
loop_
_entity.id
_entity.type
_entity.pdbx_description
1 polymer ?
#
loop_
_entity_poly.entity_id
_entity_poly.type
_entity_poly.pdbx_seq_one_letter_code
_entity_poly.pdbx_strand_id
1 'polypeptide(L)'
;MFAVSCASQGKRPLGMTDGKLSPCPRRPNCISSEDDAGPSRIEPLTFTGTPETAWVCLKRAIQGNGGTIEREGSDYIWAIFKTRLFRFVDDVEFRMDVKDEVIHVRSASRVGYSDFGVNRRRVGALRQRFSQEQNQLANKSVEDIGAGCTGSSR
;
A
#
# COMPACT_ATOMS: atom_id res chain seq x y z
N MET A 1 -4.31 22.31 -32.75
CA MET A 1 -4.49 20.83 -32.76
C MET A 1 -3.73 20.27 -31.59
N PHE A 2 -4.42 19.99 -30.49
CA PHE A 2 -3.79 19.36 -29.31
C PHE A 2 -3.91 17.85 -29.50
N ALA A 3 -2.79 17.18 -29.76
CA ALA A 3 -2.73 15.73 -29.78
C ALA A 3 -2.97 15.23 -28.34
N VAL A 4 -4.17 14.74 -28.07
CA VAL A 4 -4.45 13.97 -26.87
C VAL A 4 -3.70 12.66 -27.03
N SER A 5 -2.53 12.56 -26.38
CA SER A 5 -1.82 11.30 -26.24
C SER A 5 -2.70 10.38 -25.41
N CYS A 6 -3.41 9.48 -26.08
CA CYS A 6 -4.04 8.32 -25.44
C CYS A 6 -2.91 7.40 -24.97
N ALA A 7 -2.30 7.73 -23.84
CA ALA A 7 -1.50 6.76 -23.11
C ALA A 7 -2.42 5.57 -22.82
N SER A 8 -2.11 4.42 -23.38
CA SER A 8 -2.79 3.14 -23.15
C SER A 8 -2.82 2.88 -21.63
N GLN A 9 -3.85 3.35 -20.98
CA GLN A 9 -4.12 3.05 -19.57
C GLN A 9 -4.69 1.64 -19.55
N GLY A 10 -3.86 0.65 -19.26
CA GLY A 10 -4.30 -0.73 -19.07
C GLY A 10 -5.52 -0.82 -18.14
N LYS A 11 -6.14 -1.99 -18.08
CA LYS A 11 -7.34 -2.20 -17.25
C LYS A 11 -7.05 -1.88 -15.78
N ARG A 12 -7.97 -1.17 -15.15
CA ARG A 12 -7.97 -0.94 -13.69
C ARG A 12 -8.06 -2.28 -12.95
N PRO A 13 -7.58 -2.36 -11.70
CA PRO A 13 -7.72 -3.58 -10.92
C PRO A 13 -9.19 -3.92 -10.71
N LEU A 14 -9.47 -5.22 -10.61
CA LEU A 14 -10.82 -5.72 -10.37
C LEU A 14 -11.26 -5.48 -8.92
N GLY A 15 -10.32 -5.14 -8.03
CA GLY A 15 -10.56 -5.06 -6.60
C GLY A 15 -10.50 -6.44 -5.93
N MET A 16 -11.29 -6.61 -4.89
CA MET A 16 -11.39 -7.89 -4.19
C MET A 16 -12.36 -8.83 -4.90
N THR A 17 -11.98 -10.12 -4.92
CA THR A 17 -12.81 -11.23 -5.35
C THR A 17 -12.84 -12.27 -4.21
N ASP A 18 -14.01 -12.68 -3.78
CA ASP A 18 -14.19 -13.63 -2.66
C ASP A 18 -13.43 -13.21 -1.37
N GLY A 19 -13.41 -11.91 -1.08
CA GLY A 19 -12.76 -11.35 0.10
C GLY A 19 -11.23 -11.31 0.03
N LYS A 20 -10.62 -11.56 -1.14
CA LYS A 20 -9.18 -11.50 -1.37
C LYS A 20 -8.82 -10.58 -2.52
N LEU A 21 -7.58 -10.12 -2.54
CA LEU A 21 -7.01 -9.42 -3.70
C LEU A 21 -6.91 -10.38 -4.89
N SER A 22 -7.13 -9.85 -6.09
CA SER A 22 -7.02 -10.66 -7.30
C SER A 22 -5.62 -11.27 -7.45
N PRO A 23 -5.48 -12.53 -7.90
CA PRO A 23 -4.17 -13.15 -8.09
C PRO A 23 -3.34 -12.43 -9.16
N CYS A 24 -2.03 -12.57 -9.07
CA CYS A 24 -1.13 -12.05 -10.09
C CYS A 24 -1.26 -12.86 -11.40
N PRO A 25 -1.21 -12.20 -12.56
CA PRO A 25 -1.13 -12.91 -13.84
C PRO A 25 0.22 -13.62 -13.97
N ARG A 26 0.31 -14.58 -14.89
CA ARG A 26 1.56 -15.30 -15.19
C ARG A 26 2.62 -14.44 -15.90
N ARG A 27 2.81 -13.20 -15.45
CA ARG A 27 3.78 -12.24 -16.00
C ARG A 27 4.61 -11.66 -14.87
N PRO A 28 5.92 -11.44 -15.05
CA PRO A 28 6.78 -10.89 -14.01
C PRO A 28 6.61 -9.36 -13.88
N ASN A 29 5.38 -8.88 -13.79
CA ASN A 29 5.00 -7.47 -13.63
C ASN A 29 3.97 -7.26 -12.50
N CYS A 30 3.85 -8.24 -11.62
CA CYS A 30 2.92 -8.22 -10.49
C CYS A 30 3.53 -8.98 -9.31
N ILE A 31 3.26 -8.50 -8.10
CA ILE A 31 3.55 -9.19 -6.85
C ILE A 31 2.33 -9.10 -5.92
N SER A 32 2.13 -10.11 -5.08
CA SER A 32 1.02 -10.16 -4.14
C SER A 32 1.38 -10.95 -2.88
N SER A 33 0.88 -10.49 -1.74
CA SER A 33 0.99 -11.23 -0.48
C SER A 33 -0.06 -12.32 -0.34
N GLU A 34 -1.04 -12.37 -1.24
CA GLU A 34 -2.07 -13.41 -1.27
C GLU A 34 -1.82 -14.47 -2.34
N ASP A 35 -0.73 -14.38 -3.10
CA ASP A 35 -0.30 -15.48 -3.97
C ASP A 35 0.24 -16.64 -3.12
N ASP A 36 -0.09 -17.87 -3.48
CA ASP A 36 0.26 -19.05 -2.69
C ASP A 36 1.76 -19.31 -2.65
N ALA A 37 2.45 -19.17 -3.78
CA ALA A 37 3.87 -19.43 -3.90
C ALA A 37 4.47 -18.78 -5.16
N GLY A 38 5.80 -18.84 -5.29
CA GLY A 38 6.51 -18.44 -6.49
C GLY A 38 7.09 -17.01 -6.44
N PRO A 39 7.60 -16.52 -7.57
CA PRO A 39 8.34 -15.26 -7.62
C PRO A 39 7.48 -14.01 -7.41
N SER A 40 6.16 -14.12 -7.56
CA SER A 40 5.21 -13.02 -7.29
C SER A 40 4.88 -12.89 -5.79
N ARG A 41 5.14 -13.92 -4.99
CA ARG A 41 4.82 -13.88 -3.55
C ARG A 41 5.71 -12.90 -2.80
N ILE A 42 5.07 -12.18 -1.88
CA ILE A 42 5.70 -11.30 -0.88
C ILE A 42 5.00 -11.45 0.45
N GLU A 43 5.62 -10.97 1.53
CA GLU A 43 4.96 -10.92 2.84
C GLU A 43 3.98 -9.73 2.91
N PRO A 44 2.86 -9.86 3.66
CA PRO A 44 1.97 -8.73 3.94
C PRO A 44 2.67 -7.67 4.83
N LEU A 45 2.01 -6.54 5.03
CA LEU A 45 2.43 -5.53 6.00
C LEU A 45 1.83 -5.89 7.35
N THR A 46 2.65 -6.08 8.37
CA THR A 46 2.19 -6.30 9.75
C THR A 46 1.90 -4.96 10.40
N PHE A 47 0.81 -4.84 11.14
CA PHE A 47 0.52 -3.64 11.90
C PHE A 47 0.37 -3.95 13.41
N THR A 48 0.47 -2.90 14.19
CA THR A 48 0.21 -2.91 15.64
C THR A 48 -0.79 -1.81 15.97
N GLY A 49 -1.54 -2.00 17.05
CA GLY A 49 -2.59 -1.05 17.45
C GLY A 49 -3.92 -1.34 16.73
N THR A 50 -4.69 -0.30 16.45
CA THR A 50 -6.01 -0.47 15.84
C THR A 50 -5.97 -0.47 14.31
N PRO A 51 -6.94 -1.11 13.62
CA PRO A 51 -7.05 -1.05 12.18
C PRO A 51 -7.13 0.39 11.64
N GLU A 52 -7.80 1.29 12.37
CA GLU A 52 -7.94 2.69 11.99
C GLU A 52 -6.59 3.41 11.99
N THR A 53 -5.77 3.19 13.02
CA THR A 53 -4.42 3.76 13.08
C THR A 53 -3.52 3.17 12.00
N ALA A 54 -3.65 1.89 11.72
CA ALA A 54 -2.93 1.23 10.63
C ALA A 54 -3.29 1.85 9.26
N TRP A 55 -4.59 2.10 9.00
CA TRP A 55 -5.01 2.80 7.78
C TRP A 55 -4.43 4.22 7.66
N VAL A 56 -4.41 4.98 8.75
CA VAL A 56 -3.79 6.32 8.76
C VAL A 56 -2.32 6.23 8.39
N CYS A 57 -1.57 5.32 9.01
CA CYS A 57 -0.15 5.09 8.70
C CYS A 57 0.07 4.67 7.26
N LEU A 58 -0.77 3.76 6.73
CA LEU A 58 -0.68 3.31 5.35
C LEU A 58 -0.94 4.44 4.36
N LYS A 59 -1.97 5.25 4.57
CA LYS A 59 -2.27 6.41 3.71
C LYS A 59 -1.11 7.39 3.66
N ARG A 60 -0.49 7.68 4.81
CA ARG A 60 0.72 8.52 4.87
C ARG A 60 1.89 7.89 4.13
N ALA A 61 2.08 6.58 4.26
CA ALA A 61 3.12 5.86 3.54
C ALA A 61 2.90 5.89 2.02
N ILE A 62 1.68 5.70 1.54
CA ILE A 62 1.32 5.80 0.13
C ILE A 62 1.65 7.20 -0.40
N GLN A 63 1.14 8.25 0.24
CA GLN A 63 1.35 9.64 -0.17
C GLN A 63 2.84 10.04 -0.10
N GLY A 64 3.52 9.67 0.97
CA GLY A 64 4.95 9.94 1.15
C GLY A 64 5.87 9.24 0.14
N ASN A 65 5.40 8.17 -0.51
CA ASN A 65 6.08 7.49 -1.61
C ASN A 65 5.58 7.94 -3.00
N GLY A 66 4.78 9.01 -3.08
CA GLY A 66 4.29 9.58 -4.34
C GLY A 66 3.11 8.84 -4.96
N GLY A 67 2.41 8.01 -4.18
CA GLY A 67 1.16 7.36 -4.58
C GLY A 67 -0.04 8.28 -4.44
N THR A 68 -1.04 8.05 -5.28
CA THR A 68 -2.35 8.71 -5.22
C THR A 68 -3.41 7.68 -4.90
N ILE A 69 -4.20 7.90 -3.85
CA ILE A 69 -5.31 7.03 -3.47
C ILE A 69 -6.48 7.33 -4.42
N GLU A 70 -6.93 6.31 -5.15
CA GLU A 70 -8.03 6.39 -6.11
C GLU A 70 -9.35 5.89 -5.51
N ARG A 71 -9.27 4.96 -4.56
CA ARG A 71 -10.42 4.40 -3.87
C ARG A 71 -10.06 3.98 -2.45
N GLU A 72 -10.95 4.31 -1.52
CA GLU A 72 -10.86 3.91 -0.11
C GLU A 72 -12.20 3.29 0.33
N GLY A 73 -12.13 2.15 0.99
CA GLY A 73 -13.24 1.47 1.66
C GLY A 73 -12.86 1.12 3.09
N SER A 74 -13.74 0.39 3.78
CA SER A 74 -13.52 -0.04 5.17
C SER A 74 -12.31 -0.96 5.32
N ASP A 75 -12.12 -1.87 4.38
CA ASP A 75 -11.13 -2.93 4.39
C ASP A 75 -10.25 -2.97 3.13
N TYR A 76 -10.39 -1.99 2.23
CA TYR A 76 -9.71 -1.96 0.95
C TYR A 76 -9.28 -0.54 0.57
N ILE A 77 -8.03 -0.40 0.11
CA ILE A 77 -7.51 0.80 -0.54
C ILE A 77 -6.91 0.42 -1.89
N TRP A 78 -7.20 1.22 -2.91
CA TRP A 78 -6.52 1.19 -4.19
C TRP A 78 -5.81 2.52 -4.43
N ALA A 79 -4.53 2.44 -4.73
CA ALA A 79 -3.69 3.59 -5.07
C ALA A 79 -2.98 3.36 -6.40
N ILE A 80 -2.61 4.43 -7.07
CA ILE A 80 -1.80 4.42 -8.28
C ILE A 80 -0.44 5.06 -8.03
N PHE A 81 0.56 4.53 -8.71
CA PHE A 81 1.91 5.11 -8.77
C PHE A 81 2.30 5.32 -10.22
N LYS A 82 2.87 6.49 -10.53
CA LYS A 82 3.34 6.82 -11.88
C LYS A 82 4.86 6.76 -11.92
N THR A 83 5.41 5.99 -12.84
CA THR A 83 6.86 5.95 -13.05
C THR A 83 7.36 7.30 -13.58
N ARG A 84 8.52 7.77 -13.08
CA ARG A 84 9.01 9.12 -13.39
C ARG A 84 9.35 9.32 -14.85
N LEU A 85 9.94 8.31 -15.52
CA LEU A 85 10.48 8.45 -16.87
C LEU A 85 9.41 8.27 -17.95
N PHE A 86 8.65 7.15 -17.89
CA PHE A 86 7.68 6.80 -18.93
C PHE A 86 6.23 7.04 -18.52
N ARG A 87 6.00 7.52 -17.28
CA ARG A 87 4.67 7.76 -16.70
C ARG A 87 3.74 6.54 -16.76
N PHE A 88 4.30 5.34 -16.78
CA PHE A 88 3.52 4.12 -16.65
C PHE A 88 2.78 4.12 -15.32
N VAL A 89 1.55 3.64 -15.36
CA VAL A 89 0.71 3.55 -14.17
C VAL A 89 0.80 2.13 -13.63
N ASP A 90 1.14 2.05 -12.35
CA ASP A 90 1.11 0.82 -11.59
C ASP A 90 0.00 0.93 -10.54
N ASP A 91 -0.78 -0.12 -10.40
CA ASP A 91 -1.81 -0.24 -9.38
C ASP A 91 -1.26 -0.90 -8.14
N VAL A 92 -1.58 -0.33 -6.98
CA VAL A 92 -1.28 -0.95 -5.69
C VAL A 92 -2.57 -1.05 -4.90
N GLU A 93 -2.92 -2.27 -4.53
CA GLU A 93 -4.12 -2.61 -3.79
C GLU A 93 -3.75 -3.10 -2.40
N PHE A 94 -4.54 -2.74 -1.41
CA PHE A 94 -4.35 -3.13 -0.02
C PHE A 94 -5.67 -3.65 0.53
N ARG A 95 -5.61 -4.75 1.28
CA ARG A 95 -6.73 -5.34 2.00
C ARG A 95 -6.37 -5.52 3.47
N MET A 96 -7.20 -4.97 4.35
CA MET A 96 -7.06 -5.16 5.79
C MET A 96 -7.51 -6.57 6.20
N ASP A 97 -6.67 -7.24 6.96
CA ASP A 97 -7.03 -8.45 7.68
C ASP A 97 -6.85 -8.23 9.19
N VAL A 98 -7.97 -7.90 9.84
CA VAL A 98 -7.97 -7.55 11.26
C VAL A 98 -7.64 -8.76 12.13
N LYS A 99 -8.05 -9.96 11.71
CA LYS A 99 -7.87 -11.19 12.46
C LYS A 99 -6.38 -11.57 12.56
N ASP A 100 -5.66 -11.41 11.47
CA ASP A 100 -4.25 -11.77 11.39
C ASP A 100 -3.32 -10.55 11.63
N GLU A 101 -3.90 -9.37 11.91
CA GLU A 101 -3.19 -8.09 12.13
C GLU A 101 -2.24 -7.75 10.99
N VAL A 102 -2.68 -7.97 9.76
CA VAL A 102 -1.90 -7.69 8.56
C VAL A 102 -2.69 -6.88 7.54
N ILE A 103 -1.95 -6.18 6.68
CA ILE A 103 -2.50 -5.58 5.46
C ILE A 103 -1.89 -6.33 4.29
N HIS A 104 -2.72 -7.07 3.58
CA HIS A 104 -2.33 -7.68 2.33
C HIS A 104 -2.08 -6.62 1.28
N VAL A 105 -1.13 -6.88 0.39
CA VAL A 105 -0.73 -5.94 -0.66
C VAL A 105 -0.54 -6.65 -1.99
N ARG A 106 -1.03 -6.02 -3.05
CA ARG A 106 -0.79 -6.42 -4.44
C ARG A 106 -0.30 -5.21 -5.21
N SER A 107 0.78 -5.34 -5.97
CA SER A 107 1.30 -4.28 -6.82
C SER A 107 1.53 -4.81 -8.22
N ALA A 108 0.91 -4.17 -9.22
CA ALA A 108 0.91 -4.64 -10.60
C ALA A 108 1.05 -3.49 -11.60
N SER A 109 1.86 -3.69 -12.61
CA SER A 109 1.98 -2.75 -13.74
C SER A 109 0.84 -2.98 -14.74
N ARG A 110 0.19 -1.90 -15.18
CA ARG A 110 -0.89 -1.98 -16.19
C ARG A 110 -0.39 -2.39 -17.54
N VAL A 111 0.86 -2.07 -17.87
CA VAL A 111 1.45 -2.30 -19.18
C VAL A 111 2.81 -2.99 -19.04
N GLY A 112 3.24 -3.66 -20.11
CA GLY A 112 4.52 -4.36 -20.17
C GLY A 112 4.44 -5.82 -19.72
N TYR A 113 5.42 -6.60 -20.18
CA TYR A 113 5.57 -8.00 -19.80
C TYR A 113 6.29 -8.14 -18.46
N SER A 114 7.33 -7.33 -18.24
CA SER A 114 8.13 -7.31 -17.03
C SER A 114 8.24 -5.89 -16.48
N ASP A 115 8.26 -5.76 -15.16
CA ASP A 115 8.45 -4.49 -14.45
C ASP A 115 9.90 -4.29 -13.95
N PHE A 116 10.81 -5.23 -14.25
CA PHE A 116 12.19 -5.22 -13.78
C PHE A 116 12.32 -5.05 -12.23
N GLY A 117 11.36 -5.58 -11.49
CA GLY A 117 11.32 -5.53 -10.02
C GLY A 117 10.86 -4.18 -9.43
N VAL A 118 10.28 -3.30 -10.24
CA VAL A 118 9.76 -2.00 -9.77
C VAL A 118 8.69 -2.18 -8.70
N ASN A 119 7.74 -3.11 -8.91
CA ASN A 119 6.69 -3.38 -7.93
C ASN A 119 7.25 -3.88 -6.60
N ARG A 120 8.24 -4.76 -6.62
CA ARG A 120 8.88 -5.27 -5.39
C ARG A 120 9.63 -4.18 -4.63
N ARG A 121 10.37 -3.33 -5.32
CA ARG A 121 11.05 -2.18 -4.69
C ARG A 121 10.05 -1.19 -4.11
N ARG A 122 8.94 -0.94 -4.81
CA ARG A 122 7.86 -0.06 -4.32
C ARG A 122 7.25 -0.58 -3.03
N VAL A 123 6.86 -1.85 -2.99
CA VAL A 123 6.30 -2.44 -1.76
C VAL A 123 7.33 -2.45 -0.63
N GLY A 124 8.62 -2.67 -0.94
CA GLY A 124 9.70 -2.52 0.05
C GLY A 124 9.76 -1.11 0.65
N ALA A 125 9.71 -0.07 -0.19
CA ALA A 125 9.69 1.32 0.26
C ALA A 125 8.41 1.67 1.05
N LEU A 126 7.26 1.18 0.61
CA LEU A 126 5.99 1.33 1.33
C LEU A 126 6.05 0.68 2.72
N ARG A 127 6.58 -0.54 2.82
CA ARG A 127 6.76 -1.25 4.09
C ARG A 127 7.64 -0.47 5.06
N GLN A 128 8.77 0.03 4.59
CA GLN A 128 9.67 0.83 5.41
C GLN A 128 8.99 2.09 5.92
N ARG A 129 8.33 2.83 5.04
CA ARG A 129 7.62 4.05 5.42
C ARG A 129 6.45 3.78 6.36
N PHE A 130 5.70 2.73 6.10
CA PHE A 130 4.59 2.31 6.96
C PHE A 130 5.06 2.01 8.39
N SER A 131 6.15 1.27 8.57
CA SER A 131 6.75 1.02 9.88
C SER A 131 7.21 2.30 10.57
N GLN A 132 7.78 3.24 9.83
CA GLN A 132 8.17 4.56 10.37
C GLN A 132 6.96 5.35 10.89
N GLU A 133 5.86 5.39 10.11
CA GLU A 133 4.63 6.08 10.51
C GLU A 133 4.01 5.44 11.79
N GLN A 134 4.01 4.11 11.90
CA GLN A 134 3.54 3.43 13.11
C GLN A 134 4.37 3.81 14.34
N ASN A 135 5.70 3.78 14.21
CA ASN A 135 6.61 4.15 15.31
C ASN A 135 6.43 5.61 15.76
N GLN A 136 6.24 6.52 14.80
CA GLN A 136 6.00 7.94 15.10
C GLN A 136 4.68 8.15 15.85
N LEU A 137 3.62 7.43 15.47
CA LEU A 137 2.33 7.50 16.15
C LEU A 137 2.42 6.93 17.57
N ALA A 138 3.10 5.80 17.75
CA ALA A 138 3.30 5.19 19.06
C ALA A 138 4.06 6.11 20.02
N ASN A 139 5.15 6.73 19.57
CA ASN A 139 5.95 7.65 20.37
C ASN A 139 5.14 8.90 20.79
N LYS A 140 4.36 9.46 19.87
CA LYS A 140 3.52 10.62 20.15
C LYS A 140 2.47 10.33 21.21
N SER A 141 1.86 9.14 21.18
CA SER A 141 0.88 8.71 22.18
C SER A 141 1.50 8.58 23.57
N VAL A 142 2.77 8.19 23.68
CA VAL A 142 3.49 8.10 24.96
C VAL A 142 3.81 9.48 25.53
N GLU A 143 4.20 10.43 24.67
CA GLU A 143 4.50 11.82 25.09
C GLU A 143 3.26 12.53 25.62
N ASP A 144 2.10 12.36 24.98
CA ASP A 144 0.82 12.96 25.40
C ASP A 144 0.35 12.42 26.75
N ILE A 145 0.59 11.15 27.06
CA ILE A 145 0.27 10.54 28.37
C ILE A 145 1.23 11.05 29.45
N GLY A 146 2.52 11.20 29.13
CA GLY A 146 3.53 11.69 30.07
C GLY A 146 3.33 13.15 30.47
N ALA A 147 2.83 13.99 29.61
CA ALA A 147 2.55 15.40 29.86
C ALA A 147 1.34 15.63 30.80
N GLY A 148 0.43 14.67 30.91
CA GLY A 148 -0.78 14.75 31.74
C GLY A 148 -0.56 14.44 33.22
N CYS A 149 0.60 13.90 33.62
CA CYS A 149 0.87 13.49 35.02
C CYS A 149 1.63 14.51 35.88
N THR A 150 1.97 15.69 35.39
CA THR A 150 2.69 16.71 36.15
C THR A 150 1.82 17.91 36.51
N GLY A 151 0.74 17.68 37.26
CA GLY A 151 -0.14 18.80 37.66
C GLY A 151 -1.15 18.48 38.72
N SER A 152 -0.70 18.14 39.92
CA SER A 152 -1.41 18.51 41.18
C SER A 152 -0.59 18.13 42.42
N SER A 153 0.17 19.08 42.88
CA SER A 153 0.63 19.11 44.28
C SER A 153 0.59 20.56 44.73
N ARG A 154 -0.52 20.97 45.28
CA ARG A 154 -0.63 22.03 46.31
C ARG A 154 -1.89 21.81 47.11
#